data_1e9f5a05d370b8b7446177a8c5debada
#
_entry.id   1e9f5a05d370b8b7446177a8c5debada
#
_cell.length_a   1.000
_cell.length_b   1.000
_cell.length_c   1.000
_cell.angle_alpha   90.00
_cell.angle_beta   90.00
_cell.angle_gamma   90.00
#
_symmetry.space_group_name_H-M   'P 1'
#
loop_
_entity.id
_entity.type
_entity.pdbx_description
1 polymer ?
#
loop_
_entity_poly.entity_id
_entity_poly.type
_entity_poly.pdbx_seq_one_letter_code
_entity_poly.pdbx_strand_id
1 'polypeptide(L)'
;MRSINFVMLGEQSIVNDFGKKGTTTDLTLYDKKESDIIRTWIVPNGFPEKIQPLLQAINIAEYVIFYVASLDRYVGEQIVALDMLGKSDGIISHSYEVDENQFNSMIKGTVLKNYKRIDSPNIKQELPSFEPIINDGPIQIVIDHCFDVKGVGTVVLGKILQGTVKQYDKLKHLPSGSEVMIKSIQMHDDDMKEAICPARVGLSLKGRKPDEIQRGDILTIDNSLEVKTELVVTFNQSPYYKGEISENQMCLINIGLQIKAAKISSLSPFTLTLEKPIICKKNDICLLIKPESTTVRIIGSGKIN
;
A
#
# COMPACT_ATOMS: atom_id res chain seq x y z
N MET A 1 -13.03 16.01 8.67
CA MET A 1 -12.63 15.86 7.24
C MET A 1 -12.43 14.38 6.98
N ARG A 2 -13.05 13.83 5.93
CA ARG A 2 -12.98 12.41 5.55
C ARG A 2 -11.98 12.20 4.42
N SER A 3 -11.43 11.01 4.26
CA SER A 3 -10.46 10.70 3.20
C SER A 3 -10.81 9.40 2.50
N ILE A 4 -10.48 9.32 1.21
CA ILE A 4 -10.58 8.10 0.40
C ILE A 4 -9.32 8.02 -0.45
N ASN A 5 -8.67 6.86 -0.45
CA ASN A 5 -7.43 6.67 -1.20
C ASN A 5 -7.63 5.60 -2.29
N PHE A 6 -7.29 5.96 -3.51
CA PHE A 6 -7.34 5.10 -4.69
C PHE A 6 -5.92 4.80 -5.16
N VAL A 7 -5.66 3.58 -5.60
CA VAL A 7 -4.50 3.31 -6.45
C VAL A 7 -4.93 3.37 -7.91
N MET A 8 -4.12 4.08 -8.72
CA MET A 8 -4.32 4.17 -10.17
C MET A 8 -3.35 3.21 -10.87
N LEU A 9 -3.88 2.23 -11.58
CA LEU A 9 -3.14 1.18 -12.27
C LEU A 9 -3.46 1.13 -13.77
N GLY A 10 -2.62 0.46 -14.53
CA GLY A 10 -2.69 0.42 -15.98
C GLY A 10 -2.20 1.72 -16.60
N GLU A 11 -2.98 2.31 -17.50
CA GLU A 11 -2.70 3.64 -18.08
C GLU A 11 -3.05 4.72 -17.06
N GLN A 12 -2.03 5.49 -16.67
CA GLN A 12 -2.12 6.39 -15.52
C GLN A 12 -2.41 7.83 -15.91
N SER A 13 -2.37 8.19 -17.20
CA SER A 13 -2.51 9.58 -17.66
C SER A 13 -3.84 10.23 -17.27
N ILE A 14 -4.90 9.44 -17.17
CA ILE A 14 -6.25 9.93 -16.79
C ILE A 14 -6.32 10.52 -15.38
N VAL A 15 -5.35 10.22 -14.50
CA VAL A 15 -5.32 10.74 -13.13
C VAL A 15 -5.16 12.28 -13.09
N ASN A 16 -4.57 12.87 -14.12
CA ASN A 16 -4.42 14.32 -14.22
C ASN A 16 -5.76 15.07 -14.23
N ASP A 17 -6.85 14.38 -14.65
CA ASP A 17 -8.20 14.94 -14.68
C ASP A 17 -8.92 14.81 -13.32
N PHE A 18 -8.37 14.02 -12.39
CA PHE A 18 -9.00 13.73 -11.11
C PHE A 18 -8.56 14.69 -10.01
N GLY A 19 -7.27 15.00 -9.94
CA GLY A 19 -6.71 15.80 -8.86
C GLY A 19 -5.44 16.58 -9.23
N LYS A 20 -5.01 17.43 -8.31
CA LYS A 20 -3.75 18.19 -8.44
C LYS A 20 -2.58 17.29 -8.06
N LYS A 21 -1.54 17.31 -8.89
CA LYS A 21 -0.29 16.59 -8.62
C LYS A 21 0.40 17.17 -7.38
N GLY A 22 0.66 16.31 -6.41
CA GLY A 22 1.40 16.62 -5.19
C GLY A 22 2.81 16.02 -5.20
N THR A 23 3.18 15.37 -4.10
CA THR A 23 4.49 14.75 -3.93
C THR A 23 4.77 13.70 -5.00
N THR A 24 5.97 13.74 -5.56
CA THR A 24 6.45 12.80 -6.58
C THR A 24 7.76 12.19 -6.14
N THR A 25 7.77 10.85 -6.01
CA THR A 25 8.94 10.03 -5.78
C THR A 25 8.82 8.78 -6.68
N ASP A 26 9.06 7.58 -6.17
CA ASP A 26 8.65 6.31 -6.75
C ASP A 26 7.11 6.09 -6.72
N LEU A 27 6.43 6.89 -5.90
CA LEU A 27 4.98 7.08 -5.91
C LEU A 27 4.67 8.55 -6.23
N THR A 28 3.67 8.80 -7.07
CA THR A 28 3.07 10.14 -7.22
C THR A 28 1.70 10.14 -6.59
N LEU A 29 1.43 11.18 -5.83
CA LEU A 29 0.12 11.40 -5.24
C LEU A 29 -0.56 12.57 -5.94
N TYR A 30 -1.84 12.38 -6.22
CA TYR A 30 -2.73 13.43 -6.72
C TYR A 30 -3.86 13.59 -5.72
N ASP A 31 -4.16 14.82 -5.34
CA ASP A 31 -5.16 15.10 -4.32
C ASP A 31 -6.22 16.06 -4.81
N LYS A 32 -7.45 15.87 -4.36
CA LYS A 32 -8.57 16.79 -4.54
C LYS A 32 -9.41 16.85 -3.29
N LYS A 33 -9.58 18.08 -2.78
CA LYS A 33 -10.52 18.37 -1.70
C LYS A 33 -11.83 18.83 -2.28
N GLU A 34 -12.92 18.17 -1.94
CA GLU A 34 -14.29 18.53 -2.30
C GLU A 34 -15.16 18.52 -1.04
N SER A 35 -15.59 19.70 -0.61
CA SER A 35 -16.34 19.88 0.64
C SER A 35 -15.57 19.33 1.86
N ASP A 36 -16.04 18.23 2.46
CA ASP A 36 -15.47 17.58 3.63
C ASP A 36 -14.70 16.28 3.31
N ILE A 37 -14.53 15.96 2.01
CA ILE A 37 -13.83 14.75 1.55
C ILE A 37 -12.55 15.13 0.80
N ILE A 38 -11.45 14.50 1.16
CA ILE A 38 -10.20 14.50 0.41
C ILE A 38 -10.10 13.16 -0.33
N ARG A 39 -9.96 13.21 -1.65
CA ARG A 39 -9.63 12.04 -2.47
C ARG A 39 -8.16 12.10 -2.87
N THR A 40 -7.46 11.00 -2.66
CA THR A 40 -6.06 10.85 -3.05
C THR A 40 -5.92 9.69 -4.04
N TRP A 41 -5.24 9.95 -5.16
CA TRP A 41 -4.89 8.92 -6.15
C TRP A 41 -3.39 8.67 -6.11
N ILE A 42 -3.01 7.42 -5.94
CA ILE A 42 -1.64 6.96 -5.76
C ILE A 42 -1.20 6.23 -7.02
N VAL A 43 -0.17 6.75 -7.65
CA VAL A 43 0.39 6.25 -8.92
C VAL A 43 1.76 5.65 -8.65
N PRO A 44 2.01 4.36 -8.97
CA PRO A 44 3.32 3.73 -8.78
C PRO A 44 4.28 4.05 -9.93
N ASN A 45 4.95 5.20 -9.90
CA ASN A 45 5.86 5.65 -10.98
C ASN A 45 7.07 4.75 -11.22
N GLY A 46 7.56 4.05 -10.19
CA GLY A 46 8.70 3.16 -10.32
C GLY A 46 8.35 1.81 -10.95
N PHE A 47 7.08 1.54 -11.22
CA PHE A 47 6.63 0.37 -11.98
C PHE A 47 6.53 0.76 -13.47
N PRO A 48 6.97 -0.10 -14.41
CA PRO A 48 7.29 -1.54 -14.25
C PRO A 48 8.75 -1.88 -13.90
N GLU A 49 9.68 -0.93 -13.86
CA GLU A 49 11.10 -1.21 -13.59
C GLU A 49 11.28 -1.92 -12.25
N LYS A 50 10.56 -1.44 -11.24
CA LYS A 50 10.55 -2.02 -9.89
C LYS A 50 9.14 -2.42 -9.50
N ILE A 51 8.99 -3.61 -8.91
CA ILE A 51 7.68 -4.09 -8.42
C ILE A 51 7.29 -3.45 -7.08
N GLN A 52 8.25 -3.00 -6.28
CA GLN A 52 8.03 -2.49 -4.94
C GLN A 52 7.04 -1.31 -4.89
N PRO A 53 7.17 -0.27 -5.75
CA PRO A 53 6.20 0.83 -5.78
C PRO A 53 4.77 0.38 -6.09
N LEU A 54 4.60 -0.62 -6.97
CA LEU A 54 3.28 -1.19 -7.25
C LEU A 54 2.62 -1.74 -5.98
N LEU A 55 3.34 -2.61 -5.24
CA LEU A 55 2.82 -3.24 -4.04
C LEU A 55 2.55 -2.22 -2.93
N GLN A 56 3.42 -1.23 -2.78
CA GLN A 56 3.25 -0.15 -1.81
C GLN A 56 2.04 0.72 -2.14
N ALA A 57 1.85 1.11 -3.41
CA ALA A 57 0.67 1.88 -3.84
C ALA A 57 -0.63 1.12 -3.58
N ILE A 58 -0.68 -0.18 -3.91
CA ILE A 58 -1.85 -1.02 -3.66
C ILE A 58 -2.15 -1.13 -2.15
N ASN A 59 -1.11 -1.24 -1.31
CA ASN A 59 -1.29 -1.36 0.14
C ASN A 59 -1.74 -0.06 0.82
N ILE A 60 -1.39 1.11 0.28
CA ILE A 60 -1.87 2.40 0.82
C ILE A 60 -3.36 2.61 0.50
N ALA A 61 -3.83 2.19 -0.67
CA ALA A 61 -5.17 2.47 -1.17
C ALA A 61 -6.25 1.57 -0.56
N GLU A 62 -7.46 2.12 -0.39
CA GLU A 62 -8.68 1.35 -0.13
C GLU A 62 -9.20 0.75 -1.43
N TYR A 63 -9.27 1.57 -2.49
CA TYR A 63 -9.92 1.24 -3.75
C TYR A 63 -8.94 1.25 -4.91
N VAL A 64 -9.30 0.55 -5.96
CA VAL A 64 -8.50 0.43 -7.18
C VAL A 64 -9.23 1.08 -8.36
N ILE A 65 -8.51 1.85 -9.16
CA ILE A 65 -8.93 2.25 -10.50
C ILE A 65 -7.94 1.61 -11.47
N PHE A 66 -8.41 0.65 -12.26
CA PHE A 66 -7.58 -0.09 -13.19
C PHE A 66 -8.02 0.19 -14.62
N TYR A 67 -7.31 1.10 -15.30
CA TYR A 67 -7.56 1.44 -16.70
C TYR A 67 -6.58 0.72 -17.62
N VAL A 68 -7.06 -0.26 -18.36
CA VAL A 68 -6.26 -1.13 -19.24
C VAL A 68 -6.29 -0.56 -20.66
N ALA A 69 -5.19 0.03 -21.11
CA ALA A 69 -5.05 0.55 -22.48
C ALA A 69 -4.62 -0.53 -23.47
N SER A 70 -3.81 -1.49 -23.04
CA SER A 70 -3.36 -2.65 -23.83
C SER A 70 -3.08 -3.84 -22.92
N LEU A 71 -3.12 -5.05 -23.48
CA LEU A 71 -2.80 -6.28 -22.73
C LEU A 71 -1.32 -6.61 -22.89
N ASP A 72 -0.58 -6.53 -21.79
CA ASP A 72 0.82 -6.91 -21.73
C ASP A 72 1.15 -7.69 -20.45
N ARG A 73 2.44 -8.06 -20.28
CA ARG A 73 2.90 -8.79 -19.10
C ARG A 73 2.75 -7.99 -17.81
N TYR A 74 2.80 -6.65 -17.89
CA TYR A 74 2.73 -5.77 -16.72
C TYR A 74 1.30 -5.61 -16.23
N VAL A 75 0.33 -5.60 -17.15
CA VAL A 75 -1.10 -5.73 -16.81
C VAL A 75 -1.34 -7.05 -16.10
N GLY A 76 -0.79 -8.16 -16.59
CA GLY A 76 -0.86 -9.45 -15.92
C GLY A 76 -0.27 -9.44 -14.50
N GLU A 77 0.88 -8.79 -14.32
CA GLU A 77 1.52 -8.68 -13.00
C GLU A 77 0.73 -7.81 -12.02
N GLN A 78 0.08 -6.74 -12.50
CA GLN A 78 -0.83 -5.92 -11.69
C GLN A 78 -2.06 -6.73 -11.25
N ILE A 79 -2.64 -7.54 -12.14
CA ILE A 79 -3.73 -8.46 -11.81
C ILE A 79 -3.31 -9.43 -10.70
N VAL A 80 -2.14 -10.06 -10.84
CA VAL A 80 -1.61 -10.98 -9.82
C VAL A 80 -1.39 -10.27 -8.49
N ALA A 81 -0.84 -9.05 -8.50
CA ALA A 81 -0.61 -8.26 -7.28
C ALA A 81 -1.93 -7.95 -6.55
N LEU A 82 -2.95 -7.50 -7.28
CA LEU A 82 -4.27 -7.20 -6.73
C LEU A 82 -4.94 -8.44 -6.13
N ASP A 83 -4.88 -9.56 -6.86
CA ASP A 83 -5.46 -10.82 -6.43
C ASP A 83 -4.78 -11.36 -5.17
N MET A 84 -3.44 -11.42 -5.17
CA MET A 84 -2.66 -11.93 -4.03
C MET A 84 -2.76 -11.04 -2.78
N LEU A 85 -3.00 -9.73 -2.94
CA LEU A 85 -3.27 -8.80 -1.82
C LEU A 85 -4.74 -8.75 -1.43
N GLY A 86 -5.63 -9.46 -2.14
CA GLY A 86 -7.06 -9.52 -1.84
C GLY A 86 -7.79 -8.20 -2.03
N LYS A 87 -7.34 -7.35 -2.96
CA LYS A 87 -7.98 -6.06 -3.26
C LYS A 87 -9.24 -6.27 -4.11
N SER A 88 -10.39 -6.43 -3.45
CA SER A 88 -11.65 -6.84 -4.08
C SER A 88 -12.53 -5.69 -4.56
N ASP A 89 -12.19 -4.44 -4.20
CA ASP A 89 -13.05 -3.29 -4.46
C ASP A 89 -12.38 -2.26 -5.38
N GLY A 90 -13.05 -1.95 -6.48
CA GLY A 90 -12.52 -0.99 -7.44
C GLY A 90 -13.33 -0.87 -8.72
N ILE A 91 -12.79 -0.08 -9.63
CA ILE A 91 -13.27 0.12 -10.99
C ILE A 91 -12.29 -0.54 -11.96
N ILE A 92 -12.83 -1.25 -12.95
CA ILE A 92 -12.13 -1.66 -14.16
C ILE A 92 -12.69 -0.88 -15.34
N SER A 93 -11.78 -0.35 -16.14
CA SER A 93 -12.03 0.23 -17.45
C SER A 93 -10.99 -0.25 -18.44
N HIS A 94 -11.32 -0.28 -19.71
CA HIS A 94 -10.35 -0.59 -20.76
C HIS A 94 -10.61 0.26 -22.01
N SER A 95 -9.58 0.40 -22.85
CA SER A 95 -9.74 1.03 -24.16
C SER A 95 -10.50 0.08 -25.11
N TYR A 96 -11.06 0.66 -26.19
CA TYR A 96 -11.75 -0.12 -27.22
C TYR A 96 -10.79 -1.04 -28.03
N GLU A 97 -9.48 -0.85 -27.91
CA GLU A 97 -8.45 -1.67 -28.58
C GLU A 97 -8.16 -2.98 -27.82
N VAL A 98 -8.60 -3.08 -26.56
CA VAL A 98 -8.39 -4.27 -25.73
C VAL A 98 -9.37 -5.36 -26.14
N ASP A 99 -8.85 -6.57 -26.44
CA ASP A 99 -9.69 -7.75 -26.62
C ASP A 99 -10.36 -8.10 -25.28
N GLU A 100 -11.66 -7.83 -25.22
CA GLU A 100 -12.45 -8.04 -24.02
C GLU A 100 -12.52 -9.50 -23.58
N ASN A 101 -12.54 -10.45 -24.53
CA ASN A 101 -12.59 -11.88 -24.22
C ASN A 101 -11.27 -12.35 -23.60
N GLN A 102 -10.15 -11.87 -24.13
CA GLN A 102 -8.84 -12.16 -23.57
C GLN A 102 -8.71 -11.55 -22.17
N PHE A 103 -9.10 -10.28 -22.00
CA PHE A 103 -9.06 -9.63 -20.71
C PHE A 103 -9.95 -10.33 -19.67
N ASN A 104 -11.19 -10.70 -20.04
CA ASN A 104 -12.10 -11.45 -19.19
C ASN A 104 -11.49 -12.79 -18.75
N SER A 105 -10.79 -13.47 -19.64
CA SER A 105 -10.10 -14.72 -19.33
C SER A 105 -8.98 -14.53 -18.31
N MET A 106 -8.25 -13.39 -18.36
CA MET A 106 -7.18 -13.07 -17.42
C MET A 106 -7.71 -12.82 -16.01
N ILE A 107 -8.87 -12.17 -15.85
CA ILE A 107 -9.42 -11.80 -14.55
C ILE A 107 -10.41 -12.82 -13.97
N LYS A 108 -10.85 -13.80 -14.74
CA LYS A 108 -11.94 -14.73 -14.39
C LYS A 108 -11.77 -15.44 -13.03
N GLY A 109 -10.54 -15.83 -12.69
CA GLY A 109 -10.23 -16.54 -11.44
C GLY A 109 -9.75 -15.64 -10.31
N THR A 110 -9.81 -14.32 -10.46
CA THR A 110 -9.23 -13.34 -9.55
C THR A 110 -10.29 -12.51 -8.84
N VAL A 111 -9.88 -11.73 -7.83
CA VAL A 111 -10.77 -10.77 -7.14
C VAL A 111 -11.31 -9.69 -8.08
N LEU A 112 -10.62 -9.40 -9.19
CA LEU A 112 -11.00 -8.37 -10.14
C LEU A 112 -12.32 -8.65 -10.87
N LYS A 113 -12.79 -9.91 -10.88
CA LYS A 113 -14.13 -10.26 -11.42
C LYS A 113 -15.26 -9.48 -10.75
N ASN A 114 -15.05 -9.01 -9.52
CA ASN A 114 -16.03 -8.28 -8.72
C ASN A 114 -15.96 -6.76 -8.94
N TYR A 115 -14.95 -6.26 -9.66
CA TYR A 115 -14.80 -4.83 -9.89
C TYR A 115 -15.93 -4.28 -10.76
N LYS A 116 -16.33 -3.04 -10.46
CA LYS A 116 -17.31 -2.32 -11.25
C LYS A 116 -16.74 -1.97 -12.63
N ARG A 117 -17.40 -2.39 -13.69
CA ARG A 117 -17.00 -2.06 -15.06
C ARG A 117 -17.56 -0.71 -15.46
N ILE A 118 -16.72 0.22 -15.81
CA ILE A 118 -17.05 1.60 -16.13
C ILE A 118 -16.27 2.02 -17.38
N ASP A 119 -16.94 2.61 -18.36
CA ASP A 119 -16.27 3.23 -19.49
C ASP A 119 -15.40 4.40 -19.03
N SER A 120 -14.21 4.56 -19.61
CA SER A 120 -13.21 5.51 -19.12
C SER A 120 -13.72 6.96 -18.97
N PRO A 121 -14.57 7.52 -19.85
CA PRO A 121 -15.12 8.86 -19.67
C PRO A 121 -16.00 9.02 -18.43
N ASN A 122 -16.57 7.92 -17.93
CA ASN A 122 -17.53 7.90 -16.83
C ASN A 122 -16.85 7.63 -15.47
N ILE A 123 -15.58 7.27 -15.42
CA ILE A 123 -14.86 6.97 -14.16
C ILE A 123 -15.00 8.12 -13.17
N LYS A 124 -14.79 9.37 -13.63
CA LYS A 124 -14.87 10.56 -12.77
C LYS A 124 -16.23 10.77 -12.14
N GLN A 125 -17.30 10.41 -12.84
CA GLN A 125 -18.67 10.51 -12.36
C GLN A 125 -18.98 9.45 -11.30
N GLU A 126 -18.24 8.34 -11.31
CA GLU A 126 -18.41 7.24 -10.36
C GLU A 126 -17.68 7.47 -9.04
N LEU A 127 -16.61 8.28 -9.02
CA LEU A 127 -15.79 8.52 -7.81
C LEU A 127 -16.60 8.96 -6.57
N PRO A 128 -17.68 9.77 -6.68
CA PRO A 128 -18.50 10.13 -5.54
C PRO A 128 -19.26 8.96 -4.88
N SER A 129 -19.43 7.82 -5.57
CA SER A 129 -20.10 6.64 -5.01
C SER A 129 -19.28 5.87 -3.98
N PHE A 130 -17.96 6.15 -3.90
CA PHE A 130 -17.08 5.51 -2.93
C PHE A 130 -17.13 6.23 -1.59
N GLU A 131 -17.22 5.44 -0.51
CA GLU A 131 -17.25 5.93 0.87
C GLU A 131 -15.93 5.59 1.60
N PRO A 132 -15.51 6.39 2.59
CA PRO A 132 -14.36 6.08 3.42
C PRO A 132 -14.53 4.75 4.15
N ILE A 133 -13.52 3.87 4.10
CA ILE A 133 -13.50 2.65 4.91
C ILE A 133 -12.92 2.99 6.28
N ILE A 134 -13.79 3.07 7.28
CA ILE A 134 -13.39 3.38 8.66
C ILE A 134 -13.04 2.07 9.39
N ASN A 135 -11.82 2.02 9.91
CA ASN A 135 -11.38 0.94 10.80
C ASN A 135 -11.22 1.53 12.21
N ASP A 136 -12.06 1.11 13.13
CA ASP A 136 -11.99 1.49 14.53
C ASP A 136 -10.96 0.65 15.27
N GLY A 137 -10.44 1.19 16.38
CA GLY A 137 -9.50 0.49 17.27
C GLY A 137 -8.30 1.33 17.68
N PRO A 138 -7.27 0.71 18.29
CA PRO A 138 -6.05 1.39 18.66
C PRO A 138 -5.37 2.02 17.46
N ILE A 139 -4.90 3.26 17.62
CA ILE A 139 -4.29 4.01 16.52
C ILE A 139 -3.12 3.24 15.88
N GLN A 140 -3.13 3.17 14.54
CA GLN A 140 -2.02 2.70 13.71
C GLN A 140 -1.83 3.67 12.54
N ILE A 141 -0.64 4.25 12.41
CA ILE A 141 -0.27 5.15 11.32
C ILE A 141 0.95 4.55 10.63
N VAL A 142 0.83 4.21 9.36
CA VAL A 142 1.98 3.79 8.55
C VAL A 142 2.63 5.02 7.91
N ILE A 143 3.96 5.09 8.00
CA ILE A 143 4.76 6.18 7.44
C ILE A 143 5.15 5.84 6.00
N ASP A 144 4.92 6.76 5.07
CA ASP A 144 5.36 6.63 3.69
C ASP A 144 6.54 7.54 3.33
N HIS A 145 6.67 8.72 3.97
CA HIS A 145 7.79 9.63 3.79
C HIS A 145 8.19 10.26 5.12
N CYS A 146 9.48 10.61 5.24
CA CYS A 146 10.01 11.36 6.38
C CYS A 146 11.06 12.35 5.89
N PHE A 147 11.04 13.58 6.43
CA PHE A 147 11.98 14.64 6.09
C PHE A 147 12.11 15.65 7.22
N ASP A 148 13.17 16.45 7.17
CA ASP A 148 13.36 17.57 8.09
C ASP A 148 12.79 18.85 7.49
N VAL A 149 12.05 19.62 8.32
CA VAL A 149 11.53 20.94 7.92
C VAL A 149 12.14 22.00 8.83
N LYS A 150 12.84 22.95 8.22
CA LYS A 150 13.49 24.05 8.96
C LYS A 150 12.47 24.77 9.87
N GLY A 151 12.79 24.85 11.15
CA GLY A 151 11.94 25.48 12.18
C GLY A 151 10.82 24.59 12.73
N VAL A 152 10.50 23.45 12.10
CA VAL A 152 9.49 22.50 12.57
C VAL A 152 10.14 21.25 13.13
N GLY A 153 11.20 20.76 12.47
CA GLY A 153 11.91 19.52 12.75
C GLY A 153 11.37 18.35 11.94
N THR A 154 11.36 17.17 12.54
CA THR A 154 10.94 15.93 11.88
C THR A 154 9.47 15.97 11.50
N VAL A 155 9.20 15.81 10.20
CA VAL A 155 7.86 15.68 9.63
C VAL A 155 7.75 14.35 8.93
N VAL A 156 6.67 13.61 9.18
CA VAL A 156 6.33 12.38 8.47
C VAL A 156 5.03 12.58 7.70
N LEU A 157 4.98 12.01 6.50
CA LEU A 157 3.74 11.78 5.78
C LEU A 157 3.35 10.33 5.96
N GLY A 158 2.07 10.08 6.15
CA GLY A 158 1.59 8.72 6.36
C GLY A 158 0.08 8.60 6.22
N LYS A 159 -0.39 7.39 6.44
CA LYS A 159 -1.80 7.05 6.42
C LYS A 159 -2.22 6.43 7.73
N ILE A 160 -3.36 6.87 8.26
CA ILE A 160 -4.01 6.23 9.39
C ILE A 160 -4.67 4.95 8.90
N LEU A 161 -4.20 3.80 9.36
CA LEU A 161 -4.74 2.49 9.02
C LEU A 161 -5.93 2.10 9.88
N GLN A 162 -5.94 2.62 11.13
CA GLN A 162 -6.93 2.30 12.15
C GLN A 162 -6.97 3.40 13.21
N GLY A 163 -8.15 3.67 13.76
CA GLY A 163 -8.37 4.57 14.89
C GLY A 163 -8.27 6.05 14.57
N THR A 164 -8.00 6.83 15.61
CA THR A 164 -7.94 8.30 15.59
C THR A 164 -6.65 8.78 16.23
N VAL A 165 -5.96 9.73 15.59
CA VAL A 165 -4.81 10.45 16.17
C VAL A 165 -5.22 11.86 16.56
N LYS A 166 -4.71 12.33 17.71
CA LYS A 166 -4.91 13.70 18.22
C LYS A 166 -3.57 14.42 18.40
N GLN A 167 -3.62 15.72 18.31
CA GLN A 167 -2.47 16.56 18.67
C GLN A 167 -2.06 16.27 20.12
N TYR A 168 -0.74 16.14 20.34
CA TYR A 168 -0.08 15.78 21.60
C TYR A 168 -0.20 14.31 22.02
N ASP A 169 -0.80 13.45 21.20
CA ASP A 169 -0.74 12.01 21.44
C ASP A 169 0.71 11.52 21.52
N LYS A 170 0.94 10.60 22.45
CA LYS A 170 2.19 9.86 22.59
C LYS A 170 2.02 8.47 22.01
N LEU A 171 2.83 8.16 21.02
CA LEU A 171 2.76 6.90 20.28
C LEU A 171 4.11 6.19 20.35
N LYS A 172 4.11 4.86 20.23
CA LYS A 172 5.31 4.08 19.98
C LYS A 172 5.66 4.16 18.49
N HIS A 173 6.91 4.42 18.20
CA HIS A 173 7.49 4.22 16.89
C HIS A 173 8.01 2.78 16.78
N LEU A 174 7.44 1.98 15.90
CA LEU A 174 7.96 0.66 15.56
C LEU A 174 8.79 0.75 14.26
N PRO A 175 9.93 0.02 14.16
CA PRO A 175 10.35 -1.10 15.03
C PRO A 175 11.16 -0.71 16.27
N SER A 176 11.50 0.57 16.49
CA SER A 176 12.43 0.97 17.57
C SER A 176 11.86 0.82 18.99
N GLY A 177 10.54 0.82 19.14
CA GLY A 177 9.88 0.83 20.46
C GLY A 177 9.91 2.18 21.22
N SER A 178 10.56 3.21 20.64
CA SER A 178 10.67 4.53 21.30
C SER A 178 9.38 5.33 21.24
N GLU A 179 9.14 6.15 22.27
CA GLU A 179 8.01 7.08 22.31
C GLU A 179 8.26 8.28 21.39
N VAL A 180 7.24 8.68 20.65
CA VAL A 180 7.17 9.94 19.91
C VAL A 180 5.91 10.70 20.30
N MET A 181 5.96 12.03 20.24
CA MET A 181 4.80 12.89 20.47
C MET A 181 4.42 13.61 19.18
N ILE A 182 3.12 13.63 18.87
CA ILE A 182 2.55 14.36 17.75
C ILE A 182 2.45 15.85 18.10
N LYS A 183 3.25 16.72 17.48
CA LYS A 183 3.22 18.17 17.73
C LYS A 183 2.08 18.86 16.98
N SER A 184 1.90 18.50 15.72
CA SER A 184 0.85 19.02 14.85
C SER A 184 0.40 17.98 13.83
N ILE A 185 -0.81 18.17 13.34
CA ILE A 185 -1.44 17.31 12.32
C ILE A 185 -1.90 18.21 11.18
N GLN A 186 -1.59 17.83 9.94
CA GLN A 186 -2.07 18.49 8.73
C GLN A 186 -2.76 17.50 7.80
N MET A 187 -3.84 17.95 7.15
CA MET A 187 -4.54 17.22 6.08
C MET A 187 -4.76 18.18 4.92
N HIS A 188 -4.16 17.90 3.77
CA HIS A 188 -4.25 18.75 2.57
C HIS A 188 -3.95 20.22 2.89
N ASP A 189 -2.81 20.47 3.57
CA ASP A 189 -2.32 21.78 4.02
C ASP A 189 -3.16 22.48 5.13
N ASP A 190 -4.28 21.90 5.56
CA ASP A 190 -5.07 22.41 6.69
C ASP A 190 -4.58 21.86 8.03
N ASP A 191 -4.41 22.72 9.02
CA ASP A 191 -4.10 22.31 10.39
C ASP A 191 -5.32 21.65 11.06
N MET A 192 -5.08 20.48 11.65
CA MET A 192 -6.10 19.67 12.29
C MET A 192 -5.76 19.42 13.76
N LYS A 193 -6.78 19.33 14.63
CA LYS A 193 -6.60 18.88 16.01
C LYS A 193 -6.62 17.36 16.14
N GLU A 194 -7.33 16.70 15.24
CA GLU A 194 -7.44 15.25 15.17
C GLU A 194 -7.66 14.80 13.71
N ALA A 195 -7.32 13.54 13.43
CA ALA A 195 -7.58 12.88 12.15
C ALA A 195 -7.94 11.41 12.39
N ILE A 196 -8.84 10.88 11.55
CA ILE A 196 -9.38 9.52 11.68
C ILE A 196 -9.01 8.67 10.47
N CYS A 197 -8.97 7.36 10.63
CA CYS A 197 -8.84 6.40 9.53
C CYS A 197 -9.94 6.67 8.46
N PRO A 198 -9.59 6.61 7.14
CA PRO A 198 -8.31 6.29 6.52
C PRO A 198 -7.51 7.54 6.07
N ALA A 199 -7.51 8.60 6.85
CA ALA A 199 -6.88 9.87 6.47
C ALA A 199 -5.39 9.73 6.15
N ARG A 200 -4.97 10.43 5.08
CA ARG A 200 -3.57 10.77 4.89
C ARG A 200 -3.23 12.02 5.66
N VAL A 201 -2.12 11.98 6.38
CA VAL A 201 -1.72 13.04 7.31
C VAL A 201 -0.25 13.40 7.17
N GLY A 202 0.05 14.68 7.34
CA GLY A 202 1.37 15.18 7.69
C GLY A 202 1.44 15.38 9.21
N LEU A 203 2.45 14.81 9.85
CA LEU A 203 2.63 14.86 11.29
C LEU A 203 3.99 15.45 11.63
N SER A 204 4.02 16.53 12.43
CA SER A 204 5.26 16.98 13.05
C SER A 204 5.49 16.19 14.32
N LEU A 205 6.68 15.60 14.44
CA LEU A 205 7.03 14.70 15.54
C LEU A 205 8.06 15.33 16.49
N LYS A 206 8.01 14.92 17.76
CA LYS A 206 9.08 15.09 18.74
C LYS A 206 9.51 13.71 19.24
N GLY A 207 10.83 13.49 19.36
CA GLY A 207 11.38 12.26 19.92
C GLY A 207 12.16 11.39 18.94
N ARG A 208 12.13 11.70 17.65
CA ARG A 208 12.91 10.98 16.61
C ARG A 208 13.44 11.96 15.56
N LYS A 209 14.56 11.60 14.93
CA LYS A 209 15.14 12.30 13.78
C LYS A 209 14.69 11.65 12.48
N PRO A 210 14.73 12.36 11.34
CA PRO A 210 14.30 11.81 10.06
C PRO A 210 15.09 10.56 9.60
N ASP A 211 16.39 10.51 9.86
CA ASP A 211 17.28 9.40 9.51
C ASP A 211 17.02 8.11 10.32
N GLU A 212 16.26 8.22 11.41
CA GLU A 212 15.85 7.10 12.25
C GLU A 212 14.48 6.51 11.86
N ILE A 213 13.82 7.07 10.84
CA ILE A 213 12.46 6.70 10.42
C ILE A 213 12.49 6.25 8.96
N GLN A 214 11.87 5.11 8.67
CA GLN A 214 11.84 4.52 7.32
C GLN A 214 10.40 4.38 6.82
N ARG A 215 10.24 4.29 5.50
CA ARG A 215 8.96 3.91 4.90
C ARG A 215 8.53 2.55 5.41
N GLY A 216 7.27 2.45 5.86
CA GLY A 216 6.69 1.26 6.44
C GLY A 216 6.81 1.17 7.96
N ASP A 217 7.55 2.08 8.61
CA ASP A 217 7.50 2.20 10.07
C ASP A 217 6.08 2.60 10.51
N ILE A 218 5.72 2.21 11.73
CA ILE A 218 4.37 2.42 12.27
C ILE A 218 4.43 3.21 13.57
N LEU A 219 3.57 4.23 13.66
CA LEU A 219 3.27 4.92 14.91
C LEU A 219 2.00 4.34 15.51
N THR A 220 2.04 3.88 16.76
CA THR A 220 0.92 3.12 17.32
C THR A 220 0.88 3.09 18.84
N ILE A 221 -0.29 2.77 19.40
CA ILE A 221 -0.48 2.27 20.76
C ILE A 221 -0.98 0.80 20.76
N ASP A 222 -1.10 0.19 19.58
CA ASP A 222 -1.58 -1.21 19.45
C ASP A 222 -0.49 -2.18 19.85
N ASN A 223 -0.76 -2.95 20.90
CA ASN A 223 0.15 -3.98 21.40
C ASN A 223 0.04 -5.32 20.64
N SER A 224 -0.87 -5.43 19.67
CA SER A 224 -0.97 -6.63 18.81
C SER A 224 0.09 -6.66 17.71
N LEU A 225 0.74 -5.53 17.44
CA LEU A 225 1.84 -5.43 16.50
C LEU A 225 3.13 -5.95 17.14
N GLU A 226 3.79 -6.84 16.45
CA GLU A 226 5.07 -7.45 16.84
C GLU A 226 6.18 -7.04 15.88
N VAL A 227 7.41 -7.04 16.38
CA VAL A 227 8.62 -6.79 15.60
C VAL A 227 9.41 -8.09 15.54
N LYS A 228 9.48 -8.70 14.37
CA LYS A 228 10.03 -10.06 14.17
C LYS A 228 11.13 -10.08 13.11
N THR A 229 12.10 -10.98 13.31
CA THR A 229 13.13 -11.36 12.31
C THR A 229 12.93 -12.78 11.81
N GLU A 230 12.00 -13.52 12.39
CA GLU A 230 11.58 -14.83 11.93
C GLU A 230 10.07 -14.89 11.84
N LEU A 231 9.56 -15.43 10.73
CA LEU A 231 8.14 -15.51 10.44
C LEU A 231 7.76 -16.95 10.03
N VAL A 232 6.72 -17.47 10.65
CA VAL A 232 6.03 -18.67 10.15
C VAL A 232 4.81 -18.22 9.36
N VAL A 233 4.68 -18.73 8.15
CA VAL A 233 3.69 -18.26 7.17
C VAL A 233 2.88 -19.43 6.64
N THR A 234 1.55 -19.27 6.62
CA THR A 234 0.68 -20.14 5.82
C THR A 234 0.75 -19.66 4.38
N PHE A 235 1.66 -20.27 3.60
CA PHE A 235 2.06 -19.80 2.28
C PHE A 235 1.34 -20.52 1.15
N ASN A 236 0.94 -19.75 0.10
CA ASN A 236 0.36 -20.25 -1.14
C ASN A 236 1.16 -19.69 -2.32
N GLN A 237 1.76 -20.58 -3.11
CA GLN A 237 2.47 -20.21 -4.32
C GLN A 237 1.50 -19.67 -5.37
N SER A 238 1.90 -18.59 -6.05
CA SER A 238 1.16 -18.07 -7.20
C SER A 238 1.14 -19.09 -8.34
N PRO A 239 -0.02 -19.40 -8.94
CA PRO A 239 -0.10 -20.31 -10.08
C PRO A 239 0.64 -19.77 -11.32
N TYR A 240 0.92 -18.48 -11.35
CA TYR A 240 1.63 -17.79 -12.43
C TYR A 240 3.15 -17.77 -12.23
N TYR A 241 3.65 -18.07 -11.03
CA TYR A 241 5.08 -18.19 -10.76
C TYR A 241 5.56 -19.60 -11.14
N LYS A 242 6.44 -19.68 -12.14
CA LYS A 242 6.94 -20.96 -12.69
C LYS A 242 8.30 -21.40 -12.12
N GLY A 243 8.89 -20.57 -11.24
CA GLY A 243 10.15 -20.91 -10.57
C GLY A 243 9.94 -21.95 -9.46
N GLU A 244 10.99 -22.67 -9.14
CA GLU A 244 11.01 -23.54 -7.96
C GLU A 244 11.19 -22.71 -6.69
N ILE A 245 10.64 -23.21 -5.59
CA ILE A 245 10.83 -22.66 -4.26
C ILE A 245 11.65 -23.67 -3.47
N SER A 246 12.78 -23.22 -2.90
CA SER A 246 13.68 -24.08 -2.16
C SER A 246 14.15 -23.44 -0.86
N GLU A 247 14.60 -24.25 0.07
CA GLU A 247 15.25 -23.78 1.27
C GLU A 247 16.54 -23.03 0.91
N ASN A 248 16.90 -22.06 1.74
CA ASN A 248 18.00 -21.13 1.55
C ASN A 248 17.85 -20.13 0.38
N GLN A 249 16.75 -20.16 -0.35
CA GLN A 249 16.46 -19.18 -1.40
C GLN A 249 16.25 -17.79 -0.81
N MET A 250 16.89 -16.78 -1.41
CA MET A 250 16.66 -15.38 -1.08
C MET A 250 15.47 -14.83 -1.85
N CYS A 251 14.67 -14.00 -1.18
CA CYS A 251 13.53 -13.30 -1.76
C CYS A 251 13.33 -11.97 -1.03
N LEU A 252 12.37 -11.18 -1.47
CA LEU A 252 11.86 -10.07 -0.67
C LEU A 252 10.49 -10.44 -0.12
N ILE A 253 10.22 -10.02 1.13
CA ILE A 253 8.87 -10.07 1.72
C ILE A 253 8.28 -8.66 1.74
N ASN A 254 7.00 -8.55 1.36
CA ASN A 254 6.20 -7.34 1.49
C ASN A 254 5.10 -7.57 2.53
N ILE A 255 4.99 -6.65 3.50
CA ILE A 255 3.85 -6.51 4.42
C ILE A 255 3.51 -5.02 4.49
N GLY A 256 2.32 -4.63 4.04
CA GLY A 256 1.97 -3.22 3.92
C GLY A 256 2.97 -2.43 3.08
N LEU A 257 3.56 -1.37 3.65
CA LEU A 257 4.62 -0.58 2.97
C LEU A 257 6.03 -1.13 3.18
N GLN A 258 6.20 -2.09 4.09
CA GLN A 258 7.50 -2.68 4.37
C GLN A 258 7.90 -3.66 3.27
N ILE A 259 9.15 -3.56 2.83
CA ILE A 259 9.77 -4.54 1.92
C ILE A 259 11.15 -4.84 2.48
N LYS A 260 11.40 -6.10 2.83
CA LYS A 260 12.64 -6.56 3.49
C LYS A 260 13.21 -7.77 2.76
N ALA A 261 14.54 -7.91 2.80
CA ALA A 261 15.19 -9.14 2.37
C ALA A 261 14.86 -10.28 3.34
N ALA A 262 14.52 -11.42 2.79
CA ALA A 262 14.18 -12.62 3.53
C ALA A 262 14.82 -13.85 2.88
N LYS A 263 15.14 -14.83 3.71
CA LYS A 263 15.61 -16.15 3.31
C LYS A 263 14.54 -17.17 3.69
N ILE A 264 14.19 -18.08 2.79
CA ILE A 264 13.35 -19.23 3.09
C ILE A 264 14.17 -20.21 3.90
N SER A 265 13.92 -20.29 5.21
CA SER A 265 14.70 -21.15 6.13
C SER A 265 14.12 -22.56 6.25
N SER A 266 12.83 -22.74 5.99
CA SER A 266 12.16 -24.06 5.95
C SER A 266 10.94 -24.01 5.04
N LEU A 267 10.61 -25.13 4.42
CA LEU A 267 9.39 -25.28 3.63
C LEU A 267 8.22 -25.91 4.44
N SER A 268 8.51 -26.57 5.56
CA SER A 268 7.47 -27.19 6.40
C SER A 268 7.87 -27.20 7.88
N PRO A 269 7.32 -26.32 8.73
CA PRO A 269 6.46 -25.18 8.38
C PRO A 269 7.19 -24.15 7.50
N PHE A 270 6.46 -23.44 6.65
CA PHE A 270 7.07 -22.42 5.80
C PHE A 270 7.56 -21.25 6.65
N THR A 271 8.89 -21.14 6.74
CA THR A 271 9.55 -20.20 7.65
C THR A 271 10.49 -19.28 6.89
N LEU A 272 10.45 -18.01 7.24
CA LEU A 272 11.30 -16.96 6.68
C LEU A 272 12.19 -16.37 7.77
N THR A 273 13.47 -16.18 7.48
CA THR A 273 14.40 -15.44 8.32
C THR A 273 14.77 -14.13 7.62
N LEU A 274 14.71 -13.02 8.33
CA LEU A 274 14.93 -11.68 7.82
C LEU A 274 16.22 -11.08 8.40
N GLU A 275 16.97 -10.35 7.59
CA GLU A 275 18.15 -9.60 8.04
C GLU A 275 17.77 -8.38 8.90
N LYS A 276 16.64 -7.74 8.59
CA LYS A 276 16.11 -6.59 9.32
C LYS A 276 14.71 -6.92 9.82
N PRO A 277 14.35 -6.47 11.03
CA PRO A 277 13.04 -6.76 11.58
C PRO A 277 11.91 -6.18 10.72
N ILE A 278 10.78 -6.86 10.76
CA ILE A 278 9.53 -6.44 10.13
C ILE A 278 8.43 -6.33 11.18
N ILE A 279 7.56 -5.34 11.00
CA ILE A 279 6.40 -5.12 11.87
C ILE A 279 5.23 -5.90 11.28
N CYS A 280 4.61 -6.75 12.08
CA CYS A 280 3.47 -7.55 11.64
C CYS A 280 2.58 -7.93 12.83
N LYS A 281 1.39 -8.40 12.51
CA LYS A 281 0.49 -9.09 13.43
C LYS A 281 -0.02 -10.39 12.80
N LYS A 282 -0.61 -11.24 13.64
CA LYS A 282 -1.24 -12.48 13.19
C LYS A 282 -2.29 -12.17 12.08
N ASN A 283 -2.30 -13.02 11.06
CA ASN A 283 -3.14 -12.94 9.85
C ASN A 283 -2.82 -11.80 8.90
N ASP A 284 -1.78 -11.00 9.11
CA ASP A 284 -1.33 -10.04 8.10
C ASP A 284 -0.97 -10.78 6.80
N ILE A 285 -1.40 -10.20 5.68
CA ILE A 285 -1.05 -10.72 4.36
C ILE A 285 0.37 -10.31 4.02
N CYS A 286 1.18 -11.28 3.62
CA CYS A 286 2.51 -11.03 3.06
C CYS A 286 2.59 -11.53 1.62
N LEU A 287 3.39 -10.85 0.80
CA LEU A 287 3.81 -11.33 -0.51
C LEU A 287 5.29 -11.68 -0.50
N LEU A 288 5.64 -12.78 -1.16
CA LEU A 288 7.02 -13.08 -1.50
C LEU A 288 7.30 -12.69 -2.95
N ILE A 289 8.41 -12.01 -3.17
CA ILE A 289 8.80 -11.42 -4.44
C ILE A 289 10.22 -11.80 -4.80
N LYS A 290 10.45 -12.05 -6.10
CA LYS A 290 11.76 -12.23 -6.72
C LYS A 290 11.93 -11.18 -7.82
N PRO A 291 12.49 -9.99 -7.50
CA PRO A 291 12.54 -8.85 -8.42
C PRO A 291 13.24 -9.13 -9.74
N GLU A 292 14.23 -10.02 -9.74
CA GLU A 292 15.01 -10.44 -10.90
C GLU A 292 14.33 -11.49 -11.78
N SER A 293 13.12 -11.95 -11.43
CA SER A 293 12.38 -12.90 -12.25
C SER A 293 12.03 -12.29 -13.62
N THR A 294 12.32 -13.04 -14.68
CA THR A 294 12.03 -12.64 -16.06
C THR A 294 10.57 -12.84 -16.46
N THR A 295 9.80 -13.55 -15.63
CA THR A 295 8.36 -13.79 -15.79
C THR A 295 7.58 -12.96 -14.76
N VAL A 296 6.74 -13.60 -13.96
CA VAL A 296 6.04 -12.96 -12.84
C VAL A 296 7.00 -12.86 -11.65
N ARG A 297 7.13 -11.65 -11.08
CA ARG A 297 8.01 -11.38 -9.93
C ARG A 297 7.38 -11.76 -8.59
N ILE A 298 6.08 -12.01 -8.55
CA ILE A 298 5.36 -12.42 -7.33
C ILE A 298 5.40 -13.94 -7.21
N ILE A 299 6.12 -14.43 -6.20
CA ILE A 299 6.25 -15.88 -5.92
C ILE A 299 4.93 -16.44 -5.38
N GLY A 300 4.28 -15.68 -4.49
CA GLY A 300 3.02 -16.05 -3.88
C GLY A 300 2.66 -15.16 -2.72
N SER A 301 1.58 -15.51 -2.04
CA SER A 301 1.09 -14.82 -0.85
C SER A 301 0.98 -15.74 0.33
N GLY A 302 0.94 -15.18 1.53
CA GLY A 302 0.71 -15.95 2.74
C GLY A 302 0.11 -15.12 3.86
N LYS A 303 -0.26 -15.80 4.95
CA LYS A 303 -0.71 -15.17 6.19
C LYS A 303 0.28 -15.46 7.29
N ILE A 304 0.61 -14.44 8.06
CA ILE A 304 1.46 -14.57 9.26
C ILE A 304 0.72 -15.36 10.34
N ASN A 305 1.39 -16.36 10.93
CA ASN A 305 0.83 -17.23 11.97
C ASN A 305 0.99 -16.64 13.37
#